data_e4af5a4b4c2230d655ec5c1fdac317f4
#
_entry.id   e4af5a4b4c2230d655ec5c1fdac317f4
#
_cell.length_a   1.000
_cell.length_b   1.000
_cell.length_c   1.000
_cell.angle_alpha   90.00
_cell.angle_beta   90.00
_cell.angle_gamma   90.00
#
_symmetry.space_group_name_H-M   'P 1'
#
loop_
_entity.id
_entity.type
_entity.pdbx_description
1 polymer ?
#
loop_
_entity_poly.entity_id
_entity_poly.type
_entity_poly.pdbx_seq_one_letter_code
_entity_poly.pdbx_strand_id
1 'polypeptide(L)'
;MTSDRTLARIAGSLYLVVAVGGGFAELVVRSSILQPGNAAATADNIRASATLFRAGFIADLVQATCFLLTAMALYLLLRHVQELVARAMVVFVAVSVAIICLNLLNQWIALQVATGEGLAGALGPAGADGLASLFADMHRGGYLIAQMFFGLWLVPLGYLVLRSGWFPKVLGVLLIVGCFGYLVDLFVQFLAPGVAEGIEPVVVAPAAVGELSFIAWLLVKGVPVPEPAPPVQALAA
;
A
#
# COMPACT_ATOMS: atom_id res chain seq x y z
N MET A 1 7.45 -24.52 -14.93
CA MET A 1 6.81 -23.18 -15.05
C MET A 1 5.58 -23.17 -14.15
N THR A 2 5.44 -22.20 -13.25
CA THR A 2 4.23 -22.03 -12.44
C THR A 2 3.05 -21.72 -13.35
N SER A 3 1.89 -22.36 -13.12
CA SER A 3 0.70 -22.06 -13.93
C SER A 3 0.21 -20.63 -13.63
N ASP A 4 -0.41 -19.98 -14.63
CA ASP A 4 -0.95 -18.61 -14.47
C ASP A 4 -1.95 -18.53 -13.29
N ARG A 5 -2.70 -19.61 -13.06
CA ARG A 5 -3.61 -19.69 -11.92
C ARG A 5 -2.89 -19.70 -10.56
N THR A 6 -1.75 -20.40 -10.49
CA THR A 6 -0.92 -20.41 -9.27
C THR A 6 -0.30 -19.02 -9.06
N LEU A 7 0.20 -18.40 -10.12
CA LEU A 7 0.76 -17.06 -10.07
C LEU A 7 -0.26 -16.01 -9.63
N ALA A 8 -1.51 -16.10 -10.14
CA ALA A 8 -2.61 -15.25 -9.70
C ALA A 8 -2.89 -15.39 -8.20
N ARG A 9 -2.91 -16.63 -7.68
CA ARG A 9 -3.11 -16.87 -6.24
C ARG A 9 -1.93 -16.36 -5.39
N ILE A 10 -0.68 -16.51 -5.86
CA ILE A 10 0.49 -15.93 -5.20
C ILE A 10 0.34 -14.40 -5.14
N ALA A 11 0.03 -13.75 -6.26
CA ALA A 11 -0.20 -12.30 -6.30
C ALA A 11 -1.32 -11.88 -5.33
N GLY A 12 -2.43 -12.62 -5.32
CA GLY A 12 -3.56 -12.36 -4.41
C GLY A 12 -3.18 -12.54 -2.95
N SER A 13 -2.39 -13.55 -2.59
CA SER A 13 -1.93 -13.78 -1.22
C SER A 13 -0.97 -12.69 -0.74
N LEU A 14 -0.01 -12.30 -1.57
CA LEU A 14 0.90 -11.20 -1.29
C LEU A 14 0.13 -9.89 -1.12
N TYR A 15 -0.83 -9.62 -2.00
CA TYR A 15 -1.64 -8.40 -1.94
C TYR A 15 -2.56 -8.39 -0.71
N LEU A 16 -3.06 -9.55 -0.27
CA LEU A 16 -3.78 -9.66 1.00
C LEU A 16 -2.91 -9.28 2.19
N VAL A 17 -1.64 -9.70 2.20
CA VAL A 17 -0.67 -9.29 3.25
C VAL A 17 -0.48 -7.78 3.23
N VAL A 18 -0.42 -7.15 2.04
CA VAL A 18 -0.35 -5.68 1.92
C VAL A 18 -1.58 -5.03 2.56
N ALA A 19 -2.78 -5.48 2.22
CA ALA A 19 -4.02 -4.90 2.73
C ALA A 19 -4.15 -5.07 4.26
N VAL A 20 -3.85 -6.28 4.78
CA VAL A 20 -3.92 -6.58 6.22
C VAL A 20 -2.82 -5.85 6.99
N GLY A 21 -1.58 -5.86 6.49
CA GLY A 21 -0.44 -5.22 7.15
C GLY A 21 -0.60 -3.70 7.21
N GLY A 22 -0.97 -3.08 6.08
CA GLY A 22 -1.23 -1.64 6.02
C GLY A 22 -2.45 -1.24 6.87
N GLY A 23 -3.54 -2.00 6.79
CA GLY A 23 -4.72 -1.79 7.63
C GLY A 23 -4.41 -1.92 9.13
N PHE A 24 -3.63 -2.90 9.54
CA PHE A 24 -3.19 -3.05 10.93
C PHE A 24 -2.34 -1.85 11.37
N ALA A 25 -1.35 -1.46 10.58
CA ALA A 25 -0.46 -0.35 10.92
C ALA A 25 -1.22 0.99 11.02
N GLU A 26 -2.21 1.24 10.14
CA GLU A 26 -2.97 2.49 10.13
C GLU A 26 -4.12 2.47 11.15
N LEU A 27 -5.04 1.49 11.04
CA LEU A 27 -6.30 1.49 11.76
C LEU A 27 -6.19 0.97 13.20
N VAL A 28 -5.12 0.22 13.52
CA VAL A 28 -4.92 -0.31 14.87
C VAL A 28 -3.79 0.41 15.58
N VAL A 29 -2.62 0.54 14.94
CA VAL A 29 -1.44 1.10 15.60
C VAL A 29 -1.49 2.62 15.63
N ARG A 30 -1.50 3.27 14.46
CA ARG A 30 -1.41 4.75 14.39
C ARG A 30 -2.65 5.44 14.96
N SER A 31 -3.85 4.96 14.66
CA SER A 31 -5.07 5.53 15.17
C SER A 31 -5.20 5.47 16.70
N SER A 32 -4.61 4.46 17.35
CA SER A 32 -4.66 4.32 18.81
C SER A 32 -3.54 5.09 19.54
N ILE A 33 -2.43 5.37 18.88
CA ILE A 33 -1.23 5.95 19.50
C ILE A 33 -1.10 7.43 19.21
N LEU A 34 -1.30 7.86 17.97
CA LEU A 34 -1.08 9.25 17.57
C LEU A 34 -2.27 10.13 17.96
N GLN A 35 -1.97 11.27 18.61
CA GLN A 35 -2.95 12.27 19.01
C GLN A 35 -2.63 13.59 18.31
N PRO A 36 -3.27 13.89 17.17
CA PRO A 36 -2.99 15.10 16.41
C PRO A 36 -3.12 16.37 17.28
N GLY A 37 -2.10 17.24 17.22
CA GLY A 37 -2.07 18.48 17.99
C GLY A 37 -1.71 18.32 19.48
N ASN A 38 -1.44 17.10 19.96
CA ASN A 38 -1.05 16.85 21.35
C ASN A 38 0.24 16.01 21.43
N ALA A 39 1.39 16.71 21.40
CA ALA A 39 2.71 16.08 21.39
C ALA A 39 2.96 15.23 22.65
N ALA A 40 2.58 15.73 23.84
CA ALA A 40 2.77 15.00 25.08
C ALA A 40 1.96 13.70 25.09
N ALA A 41 0.68 13.74 24.72
CA ALA A 41 -0.16 12.53 24.64
C ALA A 41 0.36 11.53 23.60
N THR A 42 0.82 12.00 22.44
CA THR A 42 1.44 11.13 21.43
C THR A 42 2.68 10.43 21.97
N ALA A 43 3.59 11.16 22.60
CA ALA A 43 4.81 10.61 23.18
C ALA A 43 4.50 9.63 24.34
N ASP A 44 3.55 9.96 25.22
CA ASP A 44 3.10 9.08 26.31
C ASP A 44 2.51 7.77 25.76
N ASN A 45 1.66 7.85 24.75
CA ASN A 45 1.08 6.68 24.09
C ASN A 45 2.15 5.81 23.42
N ILE A 46 3.15 6.44 22.75
CA ILE A 46 4.28 5.69 22.17
C ILE A 46 5.04 4.94 23.26
N ARG A 47 5.32 5.60 24.40
CA ARG A 47 6.01 4.97 25.56
C ARG A 47 5.18 3.82 26.13
N ALA A 48 3.91 4.05 26.37
CA ALA A 48 3.01 3.05 26.97
C ALA A 48 2.78 1.83 26.03
N SER A 49 2.78 2.08 24.72
CA SER A 49 2.49 1.07 23.69
C SER A 49 3.68 0.80 22.76
N ALA A 50 4.91 0.92 23.28
CA ALA A 50 6.13 0.80 22.45
C ALA A 50 6.22 -0.52 21.65
N THR A 51 5.76 -1.64 22.23
CA THR A 51 5.69 -2.94 21.55
C THR A 51 4.71 -2.91 20.38
N LEU A 52 3.53 -2.31 20.55
CA LEU A 52 2.53 -2.17 19.48
C LEU A 52 3.07 -1.26 18.38
N PHE A 53 3.74 -0.16 18.74
CA PHE A 53 4.34 0.76 17.79
C PHE A 53 5.45 0.08 16.96
N ARG A 54 6.28 -0.77 17.59
CA ARG A 54 7.26 -1.62 16.89
C ARG A 54 6.59 -2.64 15.98
N ALA A 55 5.49 -3.24 16.41
CA ALA A 55 4.72 -4.17 15.57
C ALA A 55 4.17 -3.48 14.31
N GLY A 56 3.71 -2.21 14.43
CA GLY A 56 3.32 -1.40 13.28
C GLY A 56 4.46 -1.16 12.30
N PHE A 57 5.66 -0.83 12.81
CA PHE A 57 6.86 -0.68 11.98
C PHE A 57 7.19 -1.96 11.18
N ILE A 58 7.15 -3.12 11.84
CA ILE A 58 7.40 -4.41 11.18
C ILE A 58 6.30 -4.72 10.16
N ALA A 59 5.04 -4.44 10.49
CA ALA A 59 3.92 -4.63 9.56
C ALA A 59 4.09 -3.78 8.30
N ASP A 60 4.50 -2.51 8.44
CA ASP A 60 4.79 -1.63 7.31
C ASP A 60 5.96 -2.12 6.45
N LEU A 61 7.02 -2.63 7.06
CA LEU A 61 8.16 -3.17 6.32
C LEU A 61 7.79 -4.45 5.55
N VAL A 62 7.03 -5.35 6.17
CA VAL A 62 6.54 -6.59 5.55
C VAL A 62 5.57 -6.27 4.42
N GLN A 63 4.59 -5.38 4.65
CA GLN A 63 3.62 -5.01 3.63
C GLN A 63 4.29 -4.31 2.44
N ALA A 64 5.27 -3.42 2.65
CA ALA A 64 6.02 -2.78 1.58
C ALA A 64 6.79 -3.80 0.72
N THR A 65 7.43 -4.78 1.37
CA THR A 65 8.12 -5.88 0.67
C THR A 65 7.12 -6.72 -0.14
N CYS A 66 5.99 -7.12 0.47
CA CYS A 66 4.94 -7.86 -0.22
C CYS A 66 4.31 -7.06 -1.36
N PHE A 67 4.25 -5.73 -1.26
CA PHE A 67 3.73 -4.88 -2.31
C PHE A 67 4.59 -4.93 -3.57
N LEU A 68 5.92 -4.84 -3.43
CA LEU A 68 6.83 -5.00 -4.55
C LEU A 68 6.71 -6.40 -5.19
N LEU A 69 6.66 -7.44 -4.37
CA LEU A 69 6.48 -8.82 -4.85
C LEU A 69 5.12 -9.02 -5.55
N THR A 70 4.06 -8.36 -5.05
CA THR A 70 2.73 -8.35 -5.71
C THR A 70 2.83 -7.75 -7.10
N ALA A 71 3.47 -6.58 -7.23
CA ALA A 71 3.64 -5.93 -8.53
C ALA A 71 4.46 -6.79 -9.51
N MET A 72 5.51 -7.46 -9.02
CA MET A 72 6.30 -8.40 -9.83
C MET A 72 5.48 -9.61 -10.28
N ALA A 73 4.67 -10.20 -9.40
CA ALA A 73 3.81 -11.32 -9.74
C ALA A 73 2.73 -10.91 -10.77
N LEU A 74 2.11 -9.74 -10.59
CA LEU A 74 1.15 -9.18 -11.53
C LEU A 74 1.80 -8.79 -12.86
N TYR A 75 3.04 -8.31 -12.85
CA TYR A 75 3.80 -8.10 -14.09
C TYR A 75 3.95 -9.40 -14.88
N LEU A 76 4.41 -10.47 -14.24
CA LEU A 76 4.55 -11.77 -14.90
C LEU A 76 3.21 -12.27 -15.44
N LEU A 77 2.12 -12.04 -14.73
CA LEU A 77 0.77 -12.45 -15.08
C LEU A 77 0.19 -11.65 -16.26
N LEU A 78 0.43 -10.34 -16.31
CA LEU A 78 -0.28 -9.41 -17.19
C LEU A 78 0.58 -8.80 -18.32
N ARG A 79 1.90 -9.06 -18.34
CA ARG A 79 2.80 -8.49 -19.37
C ARG A 79 2.43 -8.89 -20.81
N HIS A 80 1.73 -10.03 -20.99
CA HIS A 80 1.26 -10.47 -22.29
C HIS A 80 0.20 -9.54 -22.90
N VAL A 81 -0.50 -8.74 -22.07
CA VAL A 81 -1.50 -7.75 -22.52
C VAL A 81 -0.80 -6.53 -23.12
N GLN A 82 0.10 -5.91 -22.35
CA GLN A 82 0.95 -4.82 -22.82
C GLN A 82 2.15 -4.67 -21.86
N GLU A 83 3.31 -5.07 -22.34
CA GLU A 83 4.51 -5.16 -21.51
C GLU A 83 4.97 -3.81 -20.94
N LEU A 84 4.91 -2.72 -21.73
CA LEU A 84 5.32 -1.38 -21.29
C LEU A 84 4.46 -0.89 -20.12
N VAL A 85 3.15 -1.09 -20.19
CA VAL A 85 2.21 -0.72 -19.11
C VAL A 85 2.45 -1.58 -17.87
N ALA A 86 2.72 -2.87 -18.05
CA ALA A 86 3.05 -3.75 -16.94
C ALA A 86 4.38 -3.36 -16.25
N ARG A 87 5.38 -2.90 -17.01
CA ARG A 87 6.61 -2.33 -16.46
C ARG A 87 6.36 -1.03 -15.69
N ALA A 88 5.55 -0.12 -16.24
CA ALA A 88 5.20 1.14 -15.57
C ALA A 88 4.54 0.88 -14.21
N MET A 89 3.65 -0.12 -14.12
CA MET A 89 3.03 -0.56 -12.86
C MET A 89 4.09 -0.93 -11.81
N VAL A 90 5.09 -1.73 -12.18
CA VAL A 90 6.18 -2.12 -11.26
C VAL A 90 7.03 -0.92 -10.86
N VAL A 91 7.31 0.00 -11.77
CA VAL A 91 8.10 1.21 -11.47
C VAL A 91 7.38 2.09 -10.45
N PHE A 92 6.07 2.33 -10.60
CA PHE A 92 5.31 3.11 -9.61
C PHE A 92 5.36 2.45 -8.23
N VAL A 93 5.16 1.14 -8.15
CA VAL A 93 5.25 0.42 -6.87
C VAL A 93 6.66 0.48 -6.30
N ALA A 94 7.70 0.31 -7.11
CA ALA A 94 9.08 0.37 -6.63
C ALA A 94 9.44 1.75 -6.05
N VAL A 95 8.98 2.84 -6.68
CA VAL A 95 9.16 4.20 -6.16
C VAL A 95 8.40 4.37 -4.85
N SER A 96 7.13 3.93 -4.78
CA SER A 96 6.33 3.99 -3.56
C SER A 96 7.01 3.24 -2.41
N VAL A 97 7.43 2.00 -2.64
CA VAL A 97 8.09 1.15 -1.64
C VAL A 97 9.39 1.77 -1.16
N ALA A 98 10.19 2.35 -2.05
CA ALA A 98 11.41 3.06 -1.65
C ALA A 98 11.10 4.25 -0.71
N ILE A 99 10.08 5.04 -1.03
CA ILE A 99 9.65 6.14 -0.18
C ILE A 99 9.12 5.62 1.17
N ILE A 100 8.26 4.59 1.18
CA ILE A 100 7.74 3.98 2.42
C ILE A 100 8.90 3.50 3.31
N CYS A 101 9.86 2.74 2.76
CA CYS A 101 10.98 2.21 3.53
C CYS A 101 11.86 3.33 4.13
N LEU A 102 12.16 4.38 3.36
CA LEU A 102 12.89 5.53 3.87
C LEU A 102 12.08 6.29 4.93
N ASN A 103 10.78 6.42 4.72
CA ASN A 103 9.87 7.12 5.65
C ASN A 103 9.74 6.39 7.00
N LEU A 104 9.94 5.08 7.05
CA LEU A 104 9.98 4.31 8.30
C LEU A 104 11.07 4.78 9.26
N LEU A 105 12.13 5.45 8.77
CA LEU A 105 13.13 6.08 9.63
C LEU A 105 12.52 7.13 10.56
N ASN A 106 11.49 7.86 10.11
CA ASN A 106 10.79 8.83 10.95
C ASN A 106 10.06 8.12 12.10
N GLN A 107 9.37 7.01 11.82
CA GLN A 107 8.71 6.21 12.86
C GLN A 107 9.73 5.61 13.85
N TRP A 108 10.87 5.13 13.35
CA TRP A 108 11.96 4.66 14.19
C TRP A 108 12.45 5.76 15.13
N ILE A 109 12.75 6.97 14.59
CA ILE A 109 13.28 8.09 15.40
C ILE A 109 12.22 8.55 16.40
N ALA A 110 10.94 8.62 16.04
CA ALA A 110 9.86 8.94 16.96
C ALA A 110 9.85 8.01 18.19
N LEU A 111 10.04 6.69 17.95
CA LEU A 111 10.12 5.70 19.02
C LEU A 111 11.36 5.93 19.92
N GLN A 112 12.53 6.10 19.33
CA GLN A 112 13.80 6.30 20.04
C GLN A 112 13.72 7.53 20.95
N VAL A 113 13.21 8.63 20.41
CA VAL A 113 13.07 9.90 21.15
C VAL A 113 12.03 9.76 22.27
N ALA A 114 10.88 9.15 21.99
CA ALA A 114 9.83 8.96 23.00
C ALA A 114 10.30 8.06 24.14
N THR A 115 11.10 7.02 23.87
CA THR A 115 11.59 6.08 24.92
C THR A 115 12.84 6.60 25.66
N GLY A 116 13.33 7.80 25.34
CA GLY A 116 14.49 8.41 26.01
C GLY A 116 15.83 7.90 25.53
N GLU A 117 15.88 7.22 24.40
CA GLU A 117 17.13 6.74 23.81
C GLU A 117 17.89 7.86 23.09
N GLY A 118 19.22 7.82 23.12
CA GLY A 118 20.08 8.76 22.42
C GLY A 118 20.07 10.19 23.00
N LEU A 119 20.02 11.22 22.13
CA LEU A 119 20.07 12.64 22.48
C LEU A 119 18.79 13.17 23.16
N ALA A 120 17.72 12.38 23.26
CA ALA A 120 16.46 12.81 23.86
C ALA A 120 16.61 13.27 25.31
N GLY A 121 17.50 12.65 26.08
CA GLY A 121 17.80 13.05 27.46
C GLY A 121 18.36 14.49 27.61
N ALA A 122 19.00 15.02 26.58
CA ALA A 122 19.54 16.38 26.58
C ALA A 122 18.50 17.47 26.32
N LEU A 123 17.35 17.11 25.73
CA LEU A 123 16.29 18.06 25.35
C LEU A 123 15.30 18.33 26.48
N GLY A 124 15.34 17.57 27.55
CA GLY A 124 14.30 17.56 28.59
C GLY A 124 12.95 16.96 28.09
N PRO A 125 12.01 16.67 29.01
CA PRO A 125 10.79 15.93 28.66
C PRO A 125 9.95 16.59 27.57
N ALA A 126 9.68 17.90 27.69
CA ALA A 126 8.85 18.62 26.73
C ALA A 126 9.50 18.71 25.33
N GLY A 127 10.82 18.86 25.29
CA GLY A 127 11.57 18.88 24.03
C GLY A 127 11.56 17.50 23.35
N ALA A 128 11.71 16.43 24.11
CA ALA A 128 11.63 15.05 23.61
C ALA A 128 10.21 14.73 23.08
N ASP A 129 9.17 15.11 23.81
CA ASP A 129 7.78 14.90 23.38
C ASP A 129 7.47 15.64 22.07
N GLY A 130 7.91 16.92 21.97
CA GLY A 130 7.76 17.71 20.75
C GLY A 130 8.49 17.10 19.56
N LEU A 131 9.70 16.60 19.77
CA LEU A 131 10.49 15.96 18.70
C LEU A 131 9.90 14.62 18.27
N ALA A 132 9.44 13.80 19.21
CA ALA A 132 8.78 12.52 18.89
C ALA A 132 7.50 12.74 18.05
N SER A 133 6.68 13.75 18.42
CA SER A 133 5.48 14.13 17.66
C SER A 133 5.85 14.64 16.26
N LEU A 134 6.89 15.48 16.14
CA LEU A 134 7.33 15.98 14.84
C LEU A 134 7.71 14.84 13.89
N PHE A 135 8.46 13.84 14.36
CA PHE A 135 8.83 12.69 13.53
C PHE A 135 7.62 11.81 13.19
N ALA A 136 6.63 11.68 14.08
CA ALA A 136 5.37 11.02 13.76
C ALA A 136 4.59 11.76 12.67
N ASP A 137 4.54 13.09 12.71
CA ASP A 137 3.92 13.92 11.67
C ASP A 137 4.70 13.85 10.34
N MET A 138 6.04 13.84 10.39
CA MET A 138 6.88 13.63 9.20
C MET A 138 6.62 12.25 8.58
N HIS A 139 6.40 11.21 9.39
CA HIS A 139 6.03 9.89 8.89
C HIS A 139 4.69 9.95 8.14
N ARG A 140 3.68 10.62 8.69
CA ARG A 140 2.37 10.83 8.04
C ARG A 140 2.55 11.56 6.70
N GLY A 141 3.30 12.65 6.66
CA GLY A 141 3.59 13.41 5.45
C GLY A 141 4.32 12.57 4.38
N GLY A 142 5.30 11.79 4.79
CA GLY A 142 6.04 10.90 3.89
C GLY A 142 5.17 9.77 3.33
N TYR A 143 4.22 9.26 4.11
CA TYR A 143 3.23 8.29 3.62
C TYR A 143 2.33 8.89 2.52
N LEU A 144 1.86 10.13 2.70
CA LEU A 144 1.09 10.85 1.68
C LEU A 144 1.90 11.05 0.38
N ILE A 145 3.22 11.31 0.47
CA ILE A 145 4.07 11.37 -0.72
C ILE A 145 4.14 10.00 -1.43
N ALA A 146 4.25 8.92 -0.68
CA ALA A 146 4.21 7.58 -1.24
C ALA A 146 2.86 7.25 -1.90
N GLN A 147 1.76 7.83 -1.38
CA GLN A 147 0.40 7.67 -1.89
C GLN A 147 0.25 8.13 -3.35
N MET A 148 1.01 9.14 -3.77
CA MET A 148 1.07 9.52 -5.18
C MET A 148 1.39 8.32 -6.07
N PHE A 149 2.37 7.52 -5.68
CA PHE A 149 2.88 6.43 -6.49
C PHE A 149 2.07 5.13 -6.30
N PHE A 150 1.63 4.82 -5.07
CA PHE A 150 0.74 3.68 -4.88
C PHE A 150 -0.71 3.98 -5.34
N GLY A 151 -1.09 5.23 -5.51
CA GLY A 151 -2.29 5.58 -6.26
C GLY A 151 -2.11 5.38 -7.76
N LEU A 152 -1.03 5.93 -8.32
CA LEU A 152 -0.76 5.89 -9.76
C LEU A 152 -0.59 4.47 -10.31
N TRP A 153 -0.12 3.48 -9.53
CA TRP A 153 0.02 2.10 -10.00
C TRP A 153 -1.31 1.45 -10.37
N LEU A 154 -2.42 1.95 -9.80
CA LEU A 154 -3.77 1.45 -10.08
C LEU A 154 -4.23 1.73 -11.52
N VAL A 155 -3.71 2.78 -12.16
CA VAL A 155 -4.05 3.09 -13.56
C VAL A 155 -3.51 2.03 -14.51
N PRO A 156 -2.20 1.71 -14.56
CA PRO A 156 -1.70 0.64 -15.39
C PRO A 156 -2.30 -0.72 -15.01
N LEU A 157 -2.48 -1.01 -13.72
CA LEU A 157 -3.12 -2.25 -13.29
C LEU A 157 -4.54 -2.35 -13.81
N GLY A 158 -5.37 -1.32 -13.60
CA GLY A 158 -6.75 -1.29 -14.07
C GLY A 158 -6.86 -1.41 -15.60
N TYR A 159 -5.98 -0.74 -16.34
CA TYR A 159 -5.89 -0.88 -17.79
C TYR A 159 -5.59 -2.33 -18.20
N LEU A 160 -4.60 -2.96 -17.60
CA LEU A 160 -4.23 -4.34 -17.89
C LEU A 160 -5.38 -5.32 -17.55
N VAL A 161 -6.05 -5.11 -16.42
CA VAL A 161 -7.24 -5.88 -16.02
C VAL A 161 -8.36 -5.75 -17.06
N LEU A 162 -8.65 -4.53 -17.53
CA LEU A 162 -9.68 -4.27 -18.55
C LEU A 162 -9.37 -4.95 -19.88
N ARG A 163 -8.08 -5.00 -20.26
CA ARG A 163 -7.64 -5.50 -21.58
C ARG A 163 -7.32 -6.99 -21.60
N SER A 164 -7.08 -7.62 -20.45
CA SER A 164 -6.69 -9.02 -20.35
C SER A 164 -7.78 -10.02 -20.76
N GLY A 165 -9.04 -9.64 -20.65
CA GLY A 165 -10.17 -10.57 -20.82
C GLY A 165 -10.33 -11.61 -19.70
N TRP A 166 -9.45 -11.60 -18.69
CA TRP A 166 -9.46 -12.57 -17.58
C TRP A 166 -10.27 -12.15 -16.37
N PHE A 167 -10.60 -10.88 -16.30
CA PHE A 167 -11.28 -10.27 -15.16
C PHE A 167 -12.54 -9.54 -15.58
N PRO A 168 -13.55 -9.42 -14.69
CA PRO A 168 -14.68 -8.53 -14.91
C PRO A 168 -14.20 -7.09 -15.14
N LYS A 169 -14.71 -6.44 -16.17
CA LYS A 169 -14.32 -5.07 -16.52
C LYS A 169 -14.54 -4.08 -15.37
N VAL A 170 -15.54 -4.32 -14.52
CA VAL A 170 -15.84 -3.48 -13.36
C VAL A 170 -14.65 -3.38 -12.40
N LEU A 171 -13.86 -4.45 -12.23
CA LEU A 171 -12.67 -4.41 -11.38
C LEU A 171 -11.63 -3.44 -11.93
N GLY A 172 -11.35 -3.46 -13.23
CA GLY A 172 -10.42 -2.54 -13.84
C GLY A 172 -10.88 -1.08 -13.75
N VAL A 173 -12.19 -0.82 -13.90
CA VAL A 173 -12.75 0.52 -13.71
C VAL A 173 -12.62 0.98 -12.27
N LEU A 174 -12.95 0.14 -11.29
CA LEU A 174 -12.82 0.47 -9.87
C LEU A 174 -11.38 0.80 -9.47
N LEU A 175 -10.40 0.05 -9.99
CA LEU A 175 -8.98 0.33 -9.74
C LEU A 175 -8.58 1.70 -10.30
N ILE A 176 -8.99 2.04 -11.54
CA ILE A 176 -8.69 3.36 -12.12
C ILE A 176 -9.37 4.48 -11.33
N VAL A 177 -10.64 4.30 -10.94
CA VAL A 177 -11.35 5.29 -10.11
C VAL A 177 -10.66 5.43 -8.75
N GLY A 178 -10.21 4.32 -8.15
CA GLY A 178 -9.45 4.32 -6.91
C GLY A 178 -8.17 5.15 -6.98
N CYS A 179 -7.47 5.14 -8.11
CA CYS A 179 -6.32 6.03 -8.31
C CYS A 179 -6.70 7.49 -8.09
N PHE A 180 -7.78 7.95 -8.74
CA PHE A 180 -8.23 9.34 -8.59
C PHE A 180 -8.65 9.65 -7.15
N GLY A 181 -9.23 8.68 -6.43
CA GLY A 181 -9.53 8.81 -5.01
C GLY A 181 -8.28 9.11 -4.19
N TYR A 182 -7.23 8.31 -4.33
CA TYR A 182 -5.95 8.55 -3.66
C TYR A 182 -5.29 9.88 -4.03
N LEU A 183 -5.36 10.28 -5.30
CA LEU A 183 -4.81 11.57 -5.74
C LEU A 183 -5.60 12.75 -5.17
N VAL A 184 -6.93 12.67 -5.17
CA VAL A 184 -7.78 13.71 -4.57
C VAL A 184 -7.49 13.84 -3.08
N ASP A 185 -7.45 12.73 -2.35
CA ASP A 185 -7.10 12.72 -0.93
C ASP A 185 -5.75 13.40 -0.68
N LEU A 186 -4.70 12.96 -1.39
CA LEU A 186 -3.37 13.56 -1.30
C LEU A 186 -3.41 15.08 -1.49
N PHE A 187 -4.02 15.56 -2.59
CA PHE A 187 -4.03 16.98 -2.89
C PHE A 187 -4.86 17.79 -1.87
N VAL A 188 -5.97 17.24 -1.40
CA VAL A 188 -6.79 17.90 -0.38
C VAL A 188 -6.06 17.98 0.95
N GLN A 189 -5.35 16.94 1.36
CA GLN A 189 -4.56 16.94 2.59
C GLN A 189 -3.47 18.04 2.59
N PHE A 190 -2.86 18.33 1.43
CA PHE A 190 -1.84 19.39 1.32
C PHE A 190 -2.41 20.77 1.02
N LEU A 191 -3.44 20.88 0.18
CA LEU A 191 -3.94 22.18 -0.28
C LEU A 191 -5.11 22.74 0.56
N ALA A 192 -5.88 21.85 1.20
CA ALA A 192 -7.07 22.22 1.97
C ALA A 192 -7.24 21.31 3.21
N PRO A 193 -6.27 21.29 4.14
CA PRO A 193 -6.27 20.35 5.27
C PRO A 193 -7.51 20.44 6.14
N GLY A 194 -8.15 21.61 6.22
CA GLY A 194 -9.39 21.78 7.02
C GLY A 194 -10.63 21.06 6.48
N VAL A 195 -10.57 20.52 5.25
CA VAL A 195 -11.65 19.73 4.62
C VAL A 195 -11.27 18.24 4.51
N ALA A 196 -9.98 17.93 4.67
CA ALA A 196 -9.41 16.61 4.40
C ALA A 196 -10.10 15.51 5.22
N GLU A 197 -10.20 15.66 6.54
CA GLU A 197 -10.78 14.65 7.43
C GLU A 197 -12.24 14.31 7.09
N GLY A 198 -13.00 15.29 6.58
CA GLY A 198 -14.40 15.07 6.22
C GLY A 198 -14.62 14.31 4.93
N ILE A 199 -13.70 14.37 3.97
CA ILE A 199 -13.86 13.78 2.64
C ILE A 199 -13.04 12.52 2.41
N GLU A 200 -11.95 12.32 3.15
CA GLU A 200 -11.04 11.16 3.01
C GLU A 200 -11.78 9.82 2.92
N PRO A 201 -12.69 9.46 3.85
CA PRO A 201 -13.37 8.15 3.80
C PRO A 201 -14.18 7.95 2.50
N VAL A 202 -14.73 9.02 1.95
CA VAL A 202 -15.55 8.98 0.74
C VAL A 202 -14.70 8.84 -0.52
N VAL A 203 -13.59 9.60 -0.61
CA VAL A 203 -12.75 9.60 -1.82
C VAL A 203 -11.86 8.37 -1.90
N VAL A 204 -11.45 7.79 -0.78
CA VAL A 204 -10.61 6.58 -0.72
C VAL A 204 -11.44 5.29 -0.81
N ALA A 205 -12.73 5.31 -0.45
CA ALA A 205 -13.58 4.12 -0.49
C ALA A 205 -13.57 3.36 -1.84
N PRO A 206 -13.63 4.00 -3.01
CA PRO A 206 -13.57 3.30 -4.29
C PRO A 206 -12.27 2.49 -4.47
N ALA A 207 -11.13 3.02 -3.99
CA ALA A 207 -9.86 2.31 -4.02
C ALA A 207 -9.91 1.05 -3.15
N ALA A 208 -10.35 1.18 -1.90
CA ALA A 208 -10.49 0.06 -0.97
C ALA A 208 -11.41 -1.04 -1.53
N VAL A 209 -12.58 -0.67 -2.08
CA VAL A 209 -13.51 -1.61 -2.70
C VAL A 209 -12.89 -2.28 -3.92
N GLY A 210 -12.24 -1.52 -4.79
CA GLY A 210 -11.59 -2.03 -6.00
C GLY A 210 -10.47 -3.02 -5.68
N GLU A 211 -9.56 -2.64 -4.79
CA GLU A 211 -8.40 -3.44 -4.40
C GLU A 211 -8.82 -4.72 -3.66
N LEU A 212 -9.70 -4.63 -2.66
CA LEU A 212 -10.19 -5.80 -1.93
C LEU A 212 -10.97 -6.76 -2.83
N SER A 213 -11.78 -6.24 -3.76
CA SER A 213 -12.49 -7.05 -4.74
C SER A 213 -11.53 -7.74 -5.71
N PHE A 214 -10.46 -7.06 -6.12
CA PHE A 214 -9.43 -7.62 -6.98
C PHE A 214 -8.62 -8.71 -6.26
N ILE A 215 -8.24 -8.49 -5.00
CA ILE A 215 -7.61 -9.50 -4.14
C ILE A 215 -8.49 -10.74 -4.03
N ALA A 216 -9.76 -10.56 -3.71
CA ALA A 216 -10.73 -11.66 -3.59
C ALA A 216 -10.86 -12.44 -4.90
N TRP A 217 -10.89 -11.74 -6.05
CA TRP A 217 -10.93 -12.39 -7.36
C TRP A 217 -9.68 -13.22 -7.62
N LEU A 218 -8.48 -12.68 -7.39
CA LEU A 218 -7.21 -13.39 -7.58
C LEU A 218 -7.14 -14.67 -6.76
N LEU A 219 -7.63 -14.65 -5.51
CA LEU A 219 -7.59 -15.78 -4.59
C LEU A 219 -8.62 -16.86 -4.93
N VAL A 220 -9.86 -16.47 -5.21
CA VAL A 220 -10.99 -17.38 -5.37
C VAL A 220 -11.11 -17.87 -6.81
N LYS A 221 -11.20 -16.94 -7.77
CA LYS A 221 -11.39 -17.26 -9.19
C LYS A 221 -10.06 -17.47 -9.92
N GLY A 222 -9.07 -16.64 -9.64
CA GLY A 222 -7.80 -16.63 -10.37
C GLY A 222 -7.99 -16.19 -11.82
N VAL A 223 -7.24 -16.81 -12.73
CA VAL A 223 -7.28 -16.56 -14.17
C VAL A 223 -7.63 -17.86 -14.93
N PRO A 224 -8.20 -17.76 -16.14
CA PRO A 224 -8.47 -18.92 -16.98
C PRO A 224 -7.20 -19.74 -17.25
N VAL A 225 -7.32 -21.04 -17.24
CA VAL A 225 -6.26 -21.93 -17.70
C VAL A 225 -6.37 -21.98 -19.24
N PRO A 226 -5.30 -21.73 -20.00
CA PRO A 226 -5.32 -21.92 -21.44
C PRO A 226 -5.74 -23.37 -21.76
N GLU A 227 -6.75 -23.54 -22.60
CA GLU A 227 -7.06 -24.88 -23.12
C GLU A 227 -5.85 -25.42 -23.89
N PRO A 228 -5.48 -26.69 -23.70
CA PRO A 228 -4.44 -27.31 -24.52
C PRO A 228 -4.82 -27.17 -25.99
N ALA A 229 -3.88 -26.73 -26.81
CA ALA A 229 -4.10 -26.68 -28.25
C ALA A 229 -4.59 -28.06 -28.71
N PRO A 230 -5.63 -28.14 -29.57
CA PRO A 230 -6.09 -29.42 -30.09
C PRO A 230 -4.90 -30.13 -30.75
N PRO A 231 -4.77 -31.45 -30.58
CA PRO A 231 -3.70 -32.20 -31.18
C PRO A 231 -3.69 -31.94 -32.71
N VAL A 232 -2.53 -31.51 -33.21
CA VAL A 232 -2.35 -31.36 -34.67
C VAL A 232 -2.68 -32.69 -35.27
N GLN A 233 -3.86 -32.82 -35.89
CA GLN A 233 -4.18 -33.98 -36.68
C GLN A 233 -3.08 -34.06 -37.80
N ALA A 234 -2.21 -35.04 -37.67
CA ALA A 234 -1.30 -35.34 -38.73
C ALA A 234 -2.14 -35.57 -40.00
N LEU A 235 -2.06 -34.60 -40.92
CA LEU A 235 -2.54 -34.79 -42.26
C LEU A 235 -1.72 -35.95 -42.86
N ALA A 236 -2.22 -37.17 -42.64
CA ALA A 236 -1.75 -38.33 -43.41
C ALA A 236 -2.27 -38.15 -44.84
N ALA A 237 -1.36 -37.75 -45.72
CA ALA A 237 -1.49 -37.87 -47.14
C ALA A 237 -1.16 -39.28 -47.58
#